data_f37ff8a4fa9c93d5606325af8f7260b8
#
_entry.id   f37ff8a4fa9c93d5606325af8f7260b8
#
_cell.length_a   1.000
_cell.length_b   1.000
_cell.length_c   1.000
_cell.angle_alpha   90.00
_cell.angle_beta   90.00
_cell.angle_gamma   90.00
#
_symmetry.space_group_name_H-M   'P 1'
#
loop_
_entity.id
_entity.type
_entity.pdbx_description
1 polymer ?
#
loop_
_entity_poly.entity_id
_entity_poly.type
_entity_poly.pdbx_seq_one_letter_code
_entity_poly.pdbx_strand_id
1 'polypeptide(L)'
;MSKAIRFYETGGPEVLKLEDVEVGEPGAGQARVRHSFIALNFIDVYYRTGRYPLALPEGSGSGLGSDAVGVVEAVGPGVTDVKVGDRVGYLMGPQGAYSQVRVLPAEVLIPLPDGISDRTAATLMMKGMTAQYLFRQVYPLKGGETILYHAAAGGVGLIACQWARALGVTMIGTVSTDEKGEIAKANGCAHVIVTSRENIVQRVKEITDGKGVPVVFDSIGKDTLMDSLDCLQPRGSFVSNGTSSGSVVVDSQLLAAKGSLWMTRPAMLHYIQPRAHMLDMARELFDHVLAGRIVSEPKAVFALADAAEAHRALESRKTTGSTILVP
;
A
#
# COMPACT_ATOMS: atom_id res chain seq x y z
N MET A 1 13.97 21.40 -17.61
CA MET A 1 13.05 21.51 -16.47
C MET A 1 12.06 20.34 -16.56
N SER A 2 11.56 19.87 -15.44
CA SER A 2 10.63 18.75 -15.31
C SER A 2 9.45 19.17 -14.44
N LYS A 3 8.27 18.61 -14.64
CA LYS A 3 7.11 18.90 -13.79
C LYS A 3 7.14 18.01 -12.54
N ALA A 4 6.78 18.62 -11.39
CA ALA A 4 6.60 17.90 -10.13
C ALA A 4 5.51 18.54 -9.27
N ILE A 5 4.87 17.76 -8.43
CA ILE A 5 4.00 18.27 -7.38
C ILE A 5 4.83 18.68 -6.18
N ARG A 6 4.63 19.91 -5.73
CA ARG A 6 5.22 20.50 -4.53
C ARG A 6 4.14 20.96 -3.58
N PHE A 7 4.45 21.02 -2.29
CA PHE A 7 3.59 21.65 -1.28
C PHE A 7 4.46 22.30 -0.19
N TYR A 8 3.96 23.38 0.41
CA TYR A 8 4.71 24.25 1.30
C TYR A 8 4.12 24.28 2.71
N GLU A 9 2.92 23.74 2.86
CA GLU A 9 2.21 23.62 4.12
C GLU A 9 1.38 22.33 4.11
N THR A 10 1.08 21.80 5.29
CA THR A 10 0.17 20.65 5.41
C THR A 10 -1.28 21.11 5.29
N GLY A 11 -2.13 20.29 4.65
CA GLY A 11 -3.52 20.68 4.46
C GLY A 11 -4.33 19.71 3.62
N GLY A 12 -5.41 20.22 3.04
CA GLY A 12 -6.25 19.51 2.09
C GLY A 12 -5.57 19.35 0.73
N PRO A 13 -6.22 18.68 -0.25
CA PRO A 13 -5.63 18.48 -1.58
C PRO A 13 -5.21 19.75 -2.31
N GLU A 14 -5.78 20.90 -1.97
CA GLU A 14 -5.49 22.22 -2.55
C GLU A 14 -4.08 22.73 -2.31
N VAL A 15 -3.36 22.16 -1.33
CA VAL A 15 -1.95 22.55 -1.08
C VAL A 15 -0.99 22.01 -2.14
N LEU A 16 -1.43 21.02 -2.94
CA LEU A 16 -0.62 20.41 -4.00
C LEU A 16 -0.53 21.33 -5.21
N LYS A 17 0.70 21.71 -5.59
CA LYS A 17 1.00 22.61 -6.71
C LYS A 17 1.85 21.90 -7.75
N LEU A 18 1.47 21.99 -9.02
CA LEU A 18 2.30 21.53 -10.13
C LEU A 18 3.29 22.64 -10.50
N GLU A 19 4.57 22.32 -10.43
CA GLU A 19 5.63 23.30 -10.66
C GLU A 19 6.71 22.73 -11.60
N ASP A 20 7.46 23.65 -12.22
CA ASP A 20 8.69 23.33 -12.92
C ASP A 20 9.84 23.21 -11.91
N VAL A 21 10.55 22.08 -11.96
CA VAL A 21 11.69 21.81 -11.09
C VAL A 21 12.94 21.50 -11.92
N GLU A 22 14.09 21.91 -11.43
CA GLU A 22 15.36 21.45 -11.96
C GLU A 22 15.67 20.05 -11.43
N VAL A 23 16.03 19.15 -12.35
CA VAL A 23 16.48 17.80 -12.00
C VAL A 23 17.98 17.76 -12.23
N GLY A 24 18.75 17.67 -11.14
CA GLY A 24 20.21 17.62 -11.23
C GLY A 24 20.74 16.32 -11.84
N GLU A 25 22.07 16.23 -12.00
CA GLU A 25 22.73 14.98 -12.32
C GLU A 25 22.85 14.09 -11.09
N PRO A 26 22.80 12.75 -11.25
CA PRO A 26 22.90 11.84 -10.12
C PRO A 26 24.32 11.87 -9.52
N GLY A 27 24.40 12.10 -8.22
CA GLY A 27 25.62 11.98 -7.43
C GLY A 27 26.01 10.53 -7.17
N ALA A 28 27.08 10.33 -6.38
CA ALA A 28 27.53 8.98 -6.02
C ALA A 28 26.40 8.17 -5.36
N GLY A 29 26.18 6.93 -5.82
CA GLY A 29 25.13 6.03 -5.33
C GLY A 29 23.70 6.40 -5.75
N GLN A 30 23.52 7.40 -6.62
CA GLN A 30 22.20 7.84 -7.09
C GLN A 30 21.95 7.46 -8.55
N ALA A 31 20.67 7.40 -8.91
CA ALA A 31 20.21 7.27 -10.28
C ALA A 31 19.15 8.33 -10.60
N ARG A 32 19.08 8.75 -11.87
CA ARG A 32 17.99 9.56 -12.40
C ARG A 32 16.99 8.67 -13.11
N VAL A 33 15.74 8.74 -12.70
CA VAL A 33 14.64 7.93 -13.23
C VAL A 33 13.59 8.84 -13.86
N ARG A 34 13.21 8.54 -15.10
CA ARG A 34 12.01 9.08 -15.75
C ARG A 34 10.84 8.17 -15.43
N HIS A 35 9.82 8.72 -14.80
CA HIS A 35 8.63 7.95 -14.45
C HIS A 35 7.75 7.67 -15.66
N SER A 36 7.29 6.43 -15.75
CA SER A 36 6.21 6.01 -16.65
C SER A 36 4.85 6.16 -15.97
N PHE A 37 4.80 5.76 -14.69
CA PHE A 37 3.60 5.85 -13.85
C PHE A 37 3.97 6.06 -12.39
N ILE A 38 3.10 6.77 -11.68
CA ILE A 38 3.25 7.07 -10.25
C ILE A 38 2.04 6.47 -9.53
N ALA A 39 2.25 5.76 -8.43
CA ALA A 39 1.14 5.23 -7.64
C ALA A 39 0.66 6.24 -6.60
N LEU A 40 -0.66 6.33 -6.43
CA LEU A 40 -1.28 7.09 -5.35
C LEU A 40 -1.59 6.14 -4.18
N ASN A 41 -1.16 6.49 -2.99
CA ASN A 41 -1.32 5.71 -1.78
C ASN A 41 -1.85 6.54 -0.61
N PHE A 42 -2.51 5.91 0.38
CA PHE A 42 -2.99 6.61 1.58
C PHE A 42 -1.85 7.21 2.42
N ILE A 43 -0.65 6.67 2.34
CA ILE A 43 0.52 7.24 3.01
C ILE A 43 0.83 8.65 2.50
N ASP A 44 0.57 8.94 1.23
CA ASP A 44 0.76 10.26 0.64
C ASP A 44 -0.20 11.28 1.26
N VAL A 45 -1.45 10.84 1.55
CA VAL A 45 -2.41 11.65 2.31
C VAL A 45 -1.89 11.92 3.73
N TYR A 46 -1.30 10.93 4.39
CA TYR A 46 -0.76 11.11 5.75
C TYR A 46 0.39 12.12 5.78
N TYR A 47 1.27 12.13 4.79
CA TYR A 47 2.32 13.14 4.67
C TYR A 47 1.73 14.52 4.36
N ARG A 48 0.86 14.63 3.36
CA ARG A 48 0.23 15.88 2.98
C ARG A 48 -0.53 16.53 4.15
N THR A 49 -1.24 15.76 4.95
CA THR A 49 -2.04 16.28 6.08
C THR A 49 -1.23 16.47 7.36
N GLY A 50 0.07 16.18 7.37
CA GLY A 50 0.92 16.29 8.56
C GLY A 50 0.71 15.20 9.59
N ARG A 51 -0.06 14.16 9.28
CA ARG A 51 -0.22 13.00 10.17
C ARG A 51 1.10 12.22 10.30
N TYR A 52 1.87 12.16 9.23
CA TYR A 52 3.25 11.70 9.24
C TYR A 52 4.17 12.90 9.07
N PRO A 53 5.26 12.98 9.86
CA PRO A 53 6.18 14.11 9.79
C PRO A 53 6.90 14.14 8.43
N LEU A 54 6.93 15.30 7.82
CA LEU A 54 7.72 15.59 6.63
C LEU A 54 8.27 17.01 6.76
N ALA A 55 9.55 17.15 6.48
CA ALA A 55 10.16 18.48 6.48
C ALA A 55 9.63 19.32 5.30
N LEU A 56 9.19 20.53 5.58
CA LEU A 56 8.74 21.53 4.62
C LEU A 56 9.67 22.76 4.71
N PRO A 57 10.88 22.72 4.12
CA PRO A 57 11.83 23.82 4.21
C PRO A 57 11.24 25.11 3.63
N GLU A 58 11.45 26.21 4.32
CA GLU A 58 10.98 27.52 3.91
C GLU A 58 11.46 27.87 2.47
N GLY A 59 10.56 28.38 1.66
CA GLY A 59 10.83 28.77 0.27
C GLY A 59 11.00 27.64 -0.73
N SER A 60 11.26 26.37 -0.28
CA SER A 60 11.41 25.25 -1.20
C SER A 60 10.32 24.18 -1.06
N GLY A 61 9.63 24.13 0.09
CA GLY A 61 8.60 23.13 0.34
C GLY A 61 9.13 21.68 0.22
N SER A 62 8.24 20.74 -0.05
CA SER A 62 8.58 19.33 -0.28
C SER A 62 7.88 18.76 -1.50
N GLY A 63 8.47 17.73 -2.12
CA GLY A 63 7.76 16.85 -3.02
C GLY A 63 6.88 15.85 -2.26
N LEU A 64 5.95 15.22 -2.96
CA LEU A 64 5.07 14.18 -2.43
C LEU A 64 5.20 12.89 -3.25
N GLY A 65 4.77 11.78 -2.67
CA GLY A 65 4.73 10.47 -3.31
C GLY A 65 5.90 9.57 -2.92
N SER A 66 5.57 8.30 -2.69
CA SER A 66 6.49 7.31 -2.14
C SER A 66 6.76 6.13 -3.09
N ASP A 67 6.09 6.10 -4.26
CA ASP A 67 5.99 4.91 -5.10
C ASP A 67 5.82 5.30 -6.56
N ALA A 68 6.71 4.80 -7.42
CA ALA A 68 6.62 5.00 -8.88
C ALA A 68 7.37 3.90 -9.64
N VAL A 69 7.12 3.89 -10.94
CA VAL A 69 7.76 3.03 -11.94
C VAL A 69 8.29 3.90 -13.07
N GLY A 70 9.43 3.53 -13.62
CA GLY A 70 10.02 4.26 -14.74
C GLY A 70 11.27 3.62 -15.31
N VAL A 71 12.02 4.40 -16.06
CA VAL A 71 13.25 3.98 -16.73
C VAL A 71 14.43 4.79 -16.18
N VAL A 72 15.54 4.13 -15.93
CA VAL A 72 16.80 4.77 -15.51
C VAL A 72 17.38 5.55 -16.70
N GLU A 73 17.55 6.87 -16.55
CA GLU A 73 18.13 7.74 -17.58
C GLU A 73 19.62 8.01 -17.37
N ALA A 74 20.06 8.02 -16.11
CA ALA A 74 21.46 8.22 -15.75
C ALA A 74 21.76 7.55 -14.41
N VAL A 75 23.02 7.17 -14.21
CA VAL A 75 23.54 6.62 -12.95
C VAL A 75 24.77 7.42 -12.52
N GLY A 76 24.85 7.67 -11.21
CA GLY A 76 26.03 8.30 -10.61
C GLY A 76 27.17 7.32 -10.32
N PRO A 77 28.32 7.84 -9.90
CA PRO A 77 29.46 6.99 -9.55
C PRO A 77 29.11 5.94 -8.50
N GLY A 78 29.65 4.73 -8.66
CA GLY A 78 29.49 3.61 -7.71
C GLY A 78 28.16 2.85 -7.82
N VAL A 79 27.25 3.22 -8.70
CA VAL A 79 26.00 2.46 -8.94
C VAL A 79 26.33 1.26 -9.85
N THR A 80 26.03 0.06 -9.36
CA THR A 80 26.26 -1.21 -10.06
C THR A 80 25.00 -2.06 -10.22
N ASP A 81 23.98 -1.79 -9.42
CA ASP A 81 22.77 -2.62 -9.34
C ASP A 81 21.74 -2.34 -10.44
N VAL A 82 21.86 -1.18 -11.08
CA VAL A 82 21.02 -0.75 -12.21
C VAL A 82 21.86 0.01 -13.23
N LYS A 83 21.42 0.04 -14.49
CA LYS A 83 22.06 0.78 -15.59
C LYS A 83 21.03 1.57 -16.39
N VAL A 84 21.54 2.50 -17.21
CA VAL A 84 20.71 3.27 -18.15
C VAL A 84 19.89 2.33 -19.04
N GLY A 85 18.61 2.61 -19.15
CA GLY A 85 17.65 1.82 -19.90
C GLY A 85 16.91 0.75 -19.08
N ASP A 86 17.36 0.45 -17.86
CA ASP A 86 16.65 -0.51 -17.00
C ASP A 86 15.28 0.03 -16.60
N ARG A 87 14.26 -0.83 -16.69
CA ARG A 87 12.93 -0.59 -16.14
C ARG A 87 12.96 -0.90 -14.64
N VAL A 88 12.51 0.05 -13.84
CA VAL A 88 12.59 -0.06 -12.38
C VAL A 88 11.30 0.43 -11.73
N GLY A 89 10.98 -0.16 -10.58
CA GLY A 89 10.02 0.39 -9.63
C GLY A 89 10.72 0.71 -8.32
N TYR A 90 10.08 1.49 -7.47
CA TYR A 90 10.55 1.73 -6.10
C TYR A 90 9.37 2.05 -5.17
N LEU A 91 9.60 1.86 -3.88
CA LEU A 91 8.65 2.19 -2.83
C LEU A 91 9.40 2.68 -1.58
N MET A 92 8.73 3.48 -0.76
CA MET A 92 9.27 3.97 0.53
C MET A 92 10.64 4.67 0.45
N GLY A 93 11.02 5.17 -0.71
CA GLY A 93 12.19 6.05 -0.85
C GLY A 93 11.91 7.47 -0.31
N PRO A 94 12.87 8.40 -0.50
CA PRO A 94 12.61 9.81 -0.20
C PRO A 94 11.34 10.31 -0.90
N GLN A 95 10.57 11.21 -0.26
CA GLN A 95 9.37 11.78 -0.87
C GLN A 95 9.70 12.52 -2.18
N GLY A 96 8.75 12.56 -3.14
CA GLY A 96 8.92 13.25 -4.42
C GLY A 96 8.65 12.40 -5.65
N ALA A 97 7.98 11.23 -5.50
CA ALA A 97 7.58 10.41 -6.64
C ALA A 97 6.58 11.12 -7.57
N TYR A 98 5.84 12.12 -7.09
CA TYR A 98 4.93 12.91 -7.92
C TYR A 98 5.71 13.88 -8.80
N SER A 99 6.49 13.35 -9.73
CA SER A 99 7.33 14.11 -10.67
C SER A 99 7.50 13.32 -11.97
N GLN A 100 7.83 14.02 -13.05
CA GLN A 100 8.15 13.37 -14.33
C GLN A 100 9.51 12.68 -14.28
N VAL A 101 10.49 13.34 -13.65
CA VAL A 101 11.87 12.84 -13.52
C VAL A 101 12.39 13.21 -12.14
N ARG A 102 13.17 12.33 -11.54
CA ARG A 102 13.87 12.64 -10.28
C ARG A 102 15.19 11.91 -10.15
N VAL A 103 16.05 12.45 -9.29
CA VAL A 103 17.24 11.77 -8.77
C VAL A 103 16.91 11.18 -7.41
N LEU A 104 17.31 9.92 -7.17
CA LEU A 104 17.09 9.22 -5.91
C LEU A 104 18.20 8.18 -5.67
N PRO A 105 18.37 7.68 -4.42
CA PRO A 105 19.33 6.60 -4.14
C PRO A 105 19.03 5.37 -5.01
N ALA A 106 20.04 4.83 -5.68
CA ALA A 106 19.88 3.66 -6.54
C ALA A 106 19.53 2.38 -5.75
N GLU A 107 19.88 2.32 -4.47
CA GLU A 107 19.59 1.19 -3.59
C GLU A 107 18.10 0.91 -3.38
N VAL A 108 17.22 1.92 -3.56
CA VAL A 108 15.76 1.72 -3.44
C VAL A 108 15.12 1.20 -4.73
N LEU A 109 15.87 1.16 -5.83
CA LEU A 109 15.37 0.72 -7.13
C LEU A 109 15.28 -0.81 -7.21
N ILE A 110 14.16 -1.29 -7.69
CA ILE A 110 13.85 -2.71 -7.91
C ILE A 110 13.71 -2.92 -9.42
N PRO A 111 14.59 -3.70 -10.05
CA PRO A 111 14.44 -4.04 -11.46
C PRO A 111 13.12 -4.77 -11.74
N LEU A 112 12.44 -4.38 -12.81
CA LEU A 112 11.18 -4.99 -13.22
C LEU A 112 11.42 -6.10 -14.25
N PRO A 113 10.80 -7.28 -14.09
CA PRO A 113 10.88 -8.34 -15.09
C PRO A 113 10.11 -7.98 -16.38
N ASP A 114 10.56 -8.48 -17.51
CA ASP A 114 9.99 -8.19 -18.84
C ASP A 114 8.50 -8.54 -18.98
N GLY A 115 8.04 -9.57 -18.28
CA GLY A 115 6.65 -10.01 -18.33
C GLY A 115 5.65 -9.13 -17.55
N ILE A 116 6.11 -8.07 -16.86
CA ILE A 116 5.26 -7.15 -16.10
C ILE A 116 5.32 -5.76 -16.75
N SER A 117 4.18 -5.23 -17.18
CA SER A 117 4.10 -3.87 -17.74
C SER A 117 4.34 -2.81 -16.66
N ASP A 118 4.84 -1.62 -17.05
CA ASP A 118 4.99 -0.49 -16.14
C ASP A 118 3.66 -0.11 -15.48
N ARG A 119 2.57 -0.18 -16.24
CA ARG A 119 1.22 0.11 -15.77
C ARG A 119 0.78 -0.85 -14.65
N THR A 120 1.01 -2.14 -14.84
CA THR A 120 0.77 -3.17 -13.83
C THR A 120 1.71 -2.99 -12.63
N ALA A 121 3.00 -2.80 -12.87
CA ALA A 121 4.00 -2.61 -11.81
C ALA A 121 3.65 -1.43 -10.89
N ALA A 122 3.18 -0.30 -11.43
CA ALA A 122 2.77 0.86 -10.63
C ALA A 122 1.59 0.55 -9.68
N THR A 123 0.79 -0.46 -9.95
CA THR A 123 -0.28 -0.91 -9.04
C THR A 123 0.22 -1.87 -7.96
N LEU A 124 1.41 -2.42 -8.12
CA LEU A 124 1.94 -3.52 -7.31
C LEU A 124 2.99 -3.08 -6.29
N MET A 125 3.87 -2.10 -6.61
CA MET A 125 5.05 -1.85 -5.77
C MET A 125 4.67 -1.68 -4.30
N MET A 126 4.06 -0.57 -3.89
CA MET A 126 3.67 -0.36 -2.50
C MET A 126 2.60 -1.35 -2.03
N LYS A 127 1.58 -1.59 -2.85
CA LYS A 127 0.40 -2.36 -2.45
C LYS A 127 0.67 -3.86 -2.39
N GLY A 128 1.37 -4.40 -3.40
CA GLY A 128 1.77 -5.80 -3.43
C GLY A 128 2.79 -6.14 -2.36
N MET A 129 3.81 -5.28 -2.19
CA MET A 129 4.79 -5.43 -1.11
C MET A 129 4.14 -5.31 0.27
N THR A 130 3.06 -4.51 0.40
CA THR A 130 2.27 -4.47 1.64
C THR A 130 1.61 -5.82 1.91
N ALA A 131 0.94 -6.42 0.94
CA ALA A 131 0.34 -7.74 1.10
C ALA A 131 1.40 -8.81 1.42
N GLN A 132 2.57 -8.75 0.76
CA GLN A 132 3.68 -9.67 0.99
C GLN A 132 4.15 -9.63 2.44
N TYR A 133 4.56 -8.45 2.95
CA TYR A 133 5.12 -8.42 4.31
C TYR A 133 4.07 -8.73 5.39
N LEU A 134 2.81 -8.33 5.18
CA LEU A 134 1.72 -8.67 6.09
C LEU A 134 1.52 -10.18 6.20
N PHE A 135 1.48 -10.88 5.07
CA PHE A 135 1.13 -12.31 4.99
C PHE A 135 2.32 -13.24 5.17
N ARG A 136 3.55 -12.77 4.94
CA ARG A 136 4.74 -13.61 4.98
C ARG A 136 5.63 -13.34 6.18
N GLN A 137 5.53 -12.15 6.81
CA GLN A 137 6.47 -11.73 7.85
C GLN A 137 5.77 -11.27 9.13
N VAL A 138 4.75 -10.41 9.04
CA VAL A 138 4.03 -9.92 10.23
C VAL A 138 3.21 -11.04 10.86
N TYR A 139 2.43 -11.71 10.05
CA TYR A 139 1.71 -12.92 10.42
C TYR A 139 1.85 -13.94 9.28
N PRO A 140 2.82 -14.84 9.35
CA PRO A 140 3.08 -15.82 8.31
C PRO A 140 1.88 -16.77 8.15
N LEU A 141 1.07 -16.50 7.12
CA LEU A 141 -0.14 -17.26 6.85
C LEU A 141 0.19 -18.69 6.42
N LYS A 142 -0.60 -19.61 6.93
CA LYS A 142 -0.57 -21.04 6.59
C LYS A 142 -1.86 -21.43 5.88
N GLY A 143 -1.77 -22.30 4.90
CA GLY A 143 -2.97 -22.81 4.22
C GLY A 143 -3.96 -23.43 5.20
N GLY A 144 -5.27 -23.23 4.93
CA GLY A 144 -6.37 -23.70 5.76
C GLY A 144 -6.82 -22.75 6.87
N GLU A 145 -6.10 -21.63 7.11
CA GLU A 145 -6.52 -20.62 8.08
C GLU A 145 -7.68 -19.78 7.53
N THR A 146 -8.55 -19.31 8.44
CA THR A 146 -9.57 -18.29 8.15
C THR A 146 -9.16 -16.97 8.79
N ILE A 147 -9.09 -15.88 8.01
CA ILE A 147 -8.63 -14.56 8.46
C ILE A 147 -9.67 -13.47 8.21
N LEU A 148 -9.61 -12.38 8.95
CA LEU A 148 -10.40 -11.16 8.67
C LEU A 148 -9.49 -10.08 8.08
N TYR A 149 -9.95 -9.45 6.98
CA TYR A 149 -9.25 -8.37 6.31
C TYR A 149 -10.21 -7.20 6.04
N HIS A 150 -9.93 -6.03 6.62
CA HIS A 150 -10.74 -4.84 6.40
C HIS A 150 -10.41 -4.15 5.07
N ALA A 151 -11.42 -3.49 4.47
CA ALA A 151 -11.31 -2.80 3.17
C ALA A 151 -10.84 -3.72 2.02
N ALA A 152 -11.43 -4.91 1.91
CA ALA A 152 -11.05 -5.94 0.94
C ALA A 152 -11.13 -5.51 -0.53
N ALA A 153 -11.93 -4.50 -0.89
CA ALA A 153 -12.00 -3.93 -2.24
C ALA A 153 -11.05 -2.76 -2.49
N GLY A 154 -10.20 -2.41 -1.51
CA GLY A 154 -9.16 -1.38 -1.67
C GLY A 154 -7.95 -1.88 -2.46
N GLY A 155 -6.99 -0.98 -2.75
CA GLY A 155 -5.82 -1.32 -3.56
C GLY A 155 -4.98 -2.48 -3.02
N VAL A 156 -4.67 -2.49 -1.71
CA VAL A 156 -4.01 -3.63 -1.05
C VAL A 156 -4.97 -4.80 -0.92
N GLY A 157 -6.23 -4.55 -0.58
CA GLY A 157 -7.24 -5.56 -0.33
C GLY A 157 -7.47 -6.50 -1.52
N LEU A 158 -7.55 -5.98 -2.75
CA LEU A 158 -7.73 -6.81 -3.95
C LEU A 158 -6.53 -7.73 -4.22
N ILE A 159 -5.32 -7.25 -3.98
CA ILE A 159 -4.10 -8.08 -4.07
C ILE A 159 -4.10 -9.13 -2.94
N ALA A 160 -4.45 -8.71 -1.73
CA ALA A 160 -4.53 -9.58 -0.55
C ALA A 160 -5.56 -10.73 -0.76
N CYS A 161 -6.73 -10.44 -1.34
CA CYS A 161 -7.73 -11.48 -1.68
C CYS A 161 -7.14 -12.55 -2.59
N GLN A 162 -6.46 -12.14 -3.66
CA GLN A 162 -5.85 -13.06 -4.63
C GLN A 162 -4.69 -13.84 -4.00
N TRP A 163 -3.88 -13.19 -3.18
CA TRP A 163 -2.75 -13.83 -2.53
C TRP A 163 -3.20 -14.84 -1.46
N ALA A 164 -4.19 -14.47 -0.63
CA ALA A 164 -4.78 -15.39 0.35
C ALA A 164 -5.33 -16.64 -0.34
N ARG A 165 -6.08 -16.48 -1.44
CA ARG A 165 -6.56 -17.60 -2.26
C ARG A 165 -5.40 -18.47 -2.77
N ALA A 166 -4.32 -17.85 -3.27
CA ALA A 166 -3.14 -18.57 -3.76
C ALA A 166 -2.41 -19.34 -2.65
N LEU A 167 -2.50 -18.88 -1.39
CA LEU A 167 -1.95 -19.56 -0.21
C LEU A 167 -2.90 -20.61 0.37
N GLY A 168 -4.12 -20.79 -0.16
CA GLY A 168 -5.13 -21.68 0.41
C GLY A 168 -5.72 -21.17 1.73
N VAL A 169 -5.75 -19.85 1.93
CA VAL A 169 -6.29 -19.18 3.11
C VAL A 169 -7.72 -18.68 2.80
N THR A 170 -8.64 -18.92 3.72
CA THR A 170 -10.01 -18.43 3.65
C THR A 170 -10.07 -16.98 4.16
N MET A 171 -10.27 -16.01 3.26
CA MET A 171 -10.37 -14.61 3.65
C MET A 171 -11.83 -14.21 3.86
N ILE A 172 -12.14 -13.67 5.03
CA ILE A 172 -13.35 -12.88 5.30
C ILE A 172 -12.96 -11.41 5.06
N GLY A 173 -13.60 -10.77 4.08
CA GLY A 173 -13.31 -9.38 3.72
C GLY A 173 -14.45 -8.44 4.09
N THR A 174 -14.15 -7.28 4.70
CA THR A 174 -15.17 -6.25 4.90
C THR A 174 -15.16 -5.23 3.78
N VAL A 175 -16.33 -4.78 3.38
CA VAL A 175 -16.54 -3.74 2.35
C VAL A 175 -17.70 -2.83 2.78
N SER A 176 -17.80 -1.64 2.15
CA SER A 176 -18.83 -0.66 2.50
C SER A 176 -20.13 -0.80 1.68
N THR A 177 -20.10 -1.45 0.51
CA THR A 177 -21.26 -1.60 -0.39
C THR A 177 -21.28 -2.98 -1.05
N ASP A 178 -22.45 -3.36 -1.56
CA ASP A 178 -22.62 -4.64 -2.27
C ASP A 178 -21.75 -4.71 -3.54
N GLU A 179 -21.63 -3.62 -4.31
CA GLU A 179 -20.80 -3.56 -5.52
C GLU A 179 -19.33 -3.83 -5.18
N LYS A 180 -18.84 -3.27 -4.07
CA LYS A 180 -17.48 -3.57 -3.58
C LYS A 180 -17.34 -5.01 -3.13
N GLY A 181 -18.42 -5.59 -2.61
CA GLY A 181 -18.49 -7.00 -2.25
C GLY A 181 -18.29 -7.91 -3.46
N GLU A 182 -18.96 -7.64 -4.56
CA GLU A 182 -18.80 -8.41 -5.79
C GLU A 182 -17.38 -8.28 -6.36
N ILE A 183 -16.79 -7.08 -6.29
CA ILE A 183 -15.38 -6.87 -6.70
C ILE A 183 -14.43 -7.69 -5.83
N ALA A 184 -14.61 -7.72 -4.52
CA ALA A 184 -13.77 -8.50 -3.60
C ALA A 184 -13.90 -10.00 -3.86
N LYS A 185 -15.13 -10.53 -4.04
CA LYS A 185 -15.40 -11.93 -4.39
C LYS A 185 -14.74 -12.34 -5.70
N ALA A 186 -14.88 -11.51 -6.75
CA ALA A 186 -14.25 -11.76 -8.05
C ALA A 186 -12.72 -11.85 -7.95
N ASN A 187 -12.11 -11.20 -6.94
CA ASN A 187 -10.69 -11.26 -6.65
C ASN A 187 -10.29 -12.37 -5.65
N GLY A 188 -11.23 -13.23 -5.25
CA GLY A 188 -10.91 -14.41 -4.43
C GLY A 188 -11.18 -14.25 -2.93
N CYS A 189 -11.87 -13.19 -2.50
CA CYS A 189 -12.40 -13.11 -1.14
C CYS A 189 -13.48 -14.19 -0.95
N ALA A 190 -13.27 -15.09 0.00
CA ALA A 190 -14.15 -16.24 0.20
C ALA A 190 -15.49 -15.84 0.82
N HIS A 191 -15.46 -14.94 1.81
CA HIS A 191 -16.63 -14.41 2.47
C HIS A 191 -16.56 -12.88 2.49
N VAL A 192 -17.67 -12.23 2.21
CA VAL A 192 -17.78 -10.77 2.22
C VAL A 192 -18.79 -10.34 3.26
N ILE A 193 -18.42 -9.34 4.05
CA ILE A 193 -19.29 -8.66 5.02
C ILE A 193 -19.48 -7.22 4.54
N VAL A 194 -20.74 -6.83 4.26
CA VAL A 194 -21.10 -5.47 3.85
C VAL A 194 -21.44 -4.66 5.08
N THR A 195 -20.52 -3.83 5.54
CA THR A 195 -20.57 -3.13 6.84
C THR A 195 -21.70 -2.11 6.97
N SER A 196 -22.31 -1.69 5.86
CA SER A 196 -23.47 -0.79 5.88
C SER A 196 -24.77 -1.49 6.35
N ARG A 197 -24.84 -2.82 6.35
CA ARG A 197 -26.02 -3.60 6.70
C ARG A 197 -25.79 -4.86 7.53
N GLU A 198 -24.53 -5.25 7.73
CA GLU A 198 -24.16 -6.47 8.46
C GLU A 198 -23.28 -6.12 9.68
N ASN A 199 -23.50 -6.82 10.78
CA ASN A 199 -22.63 -6.72 11.94
C ASN A 199 -21.41 -7.61 11.74
N ILE A 200 -20.21 -7.01 11.80
CA ILE A 200 -18.95 -7.69 11.51
C ILE A 200 -18.72 -8.86 12.47
N VAL A 201 -18.87 -8.62 13.77
CA VAL A 201 -18.59 -9.61 14.82
C VAL A 201 -19.53 -10.82 14.70
N GLN A 202 -20.84 -10.54 14.52
CA GLN A 202 -21.83 -11.61 14.36
C GLN A 202 -21.51 -12.45 13.14
N ARG A 203 -21.23 -11.84 11.98
CA ARG A 203 -20.93 -12.55 10.73
C ARG A 203 -19.66 -13.37 10.82
N VAL A 204 -18.59 -12.84 11.44
CA VAL A 204 -17.38 -13.62 11.66
C VAL A 204 -17.62 -14.82 12.54
N LYS A 205 -18.40 -14.69 13.62
CA LYS A 205 -18.79 -15.83 14.49
C LYS A 205 -19.61 -16.86 13.75
N GLU A 206 -20.55 -16.47 12.91
CA GLU A 206 -21.32 -17.41 12.07
C GLU A 206 -20.41 -18.20 11.11
N ILE A 207 -19.47 -17.53 10.44
CA ILE A 207 -18.55 -18.15 9.48
C ILE A 207 -17.54 -19.08 10.17
N THR A 208 -17.18 -18.80 11.42
CA THR A 208 -16.12 -19.52 12.17
C THR A 208 -16.68 -20.44 13.27
N ASP A 209 -17.98 -20.75 13.27
CA ASP A 209 -18.64 -21.56 14.29
C ASP A 209 -18.36 -21.05 15.72
N GLY A 210 -18.39 -19.74 15.89
CA GLY A 210 -18.16 -19.06 17.17
C GLY A 210 -16.68 -18.93 17.60
N LYS A 211 -15.73 -19.50 16.86
CA LYS A 211 -14.30 -19.56 17.26
C LYS A 211 -13.57 -18.22 17.09
N GLY A 212 -14.02 -17.39 16.14
CA GLY A 212 -13.28 -16.19 15.71
C GLY A 212 -12.09 -16.54 14.80
N VAL A 213 -11.28 -15.53 14.48
CA VAL A 213 -10.15 -15.65 13.56
C VAL A 213 -8.80 -15.54 14.29
N PRO A 214 -7.73 -16.19 13.82
CA PRO A 214 -6.41 -16.09 14.43
C PRO A 214 -5.75 -14.72 14.17
N VAL A 215 -6.14 -14.02 13.11
CA VAL A 215 -5.60 -12.71 12.77
C VAL A 215 -6.63 -11.81 12.11
N VAL A 216 -6.57 -10.53 12.46
CA VAL A 216 -7.30 -9.44 11.78
C VAL A 216 -6.27 -8.47 11.21
N PHE A 217 -6.36 -8.18 9.91
CA PHE A 217 -5.61 -7.12 9.24
C PHE A 217 -6.51 -5.90 9.08
N ASP A 218 -6.15 -4.80 9.74
CA ASP A 218 -6.98 -3.61 9.83
C ASP A 218 -6.26 -2.37 9.32
N SER A 219 -6.72 -1.83 8.19
CA SER A 219 -6.25 -0.58 7.60
C SER A 219 -7.17 0.61 7.88
N ILE A 220 -8.28 0.40 8.57
CA ILE A 220 -9.28 1.43 8.91
C ILE A 220 -8.89 2.14 10.19
N GLY A 221 -8.71 1.40 11.27
CA GLY A 221 -8.22 1.91 12.55
C GLY A 221 -9.34 2.21 13.56
N LYS A 222 -9.51 3.48 13.97
CA LYS A 222 -10.40 3.88 15.08
C LYS A 222 -11.81 3.29 14.96
N ASP A 223 -12.42 3.34 13.79
CA ASP A 223 -13.84 2.96 13.59
C ASP A 223 -14.06 1.44 13.69
N THR A 224 -13.03 0.63 13.45
CA THR A 224 -13.13 -0.84 13.39
C THR A 224 -12.41 -1.56 14.54
N LEU A 225 -11.73 -0.81 15.41
CA LEU A 225 -10.91 -1.37 16.48
C LEU A 225 -11.66 -2.41 17.33
N MET A 226 -12.81 -2.03 17.87
CA MET A 226 -13.54 -2.90 18.80
C MET A 226 -14.07 -4.16 18.10
N ASP A 227 -14.63 -4.01 16.92
CA ASP A 227 -15.10 -5.14 16.10
C ASP A 227 -13.95 -6.07 15.75
N SER A 228 -12.78 -5.50 15.38
CA SER A 228 -11.56 -6.27 15.08
C SER A 228 -11.12 -7.12 16.27
N LEU A 229 -11.10 -6.54 17.48
CA LEU A 229 -10.72 -7.27 18.69
C LEU A 229 -11.75 -8.35 19.07
N ASP A 230 -13.06 -8.09 18.85
CA ASP A 230 -14.15 -9.03 19.15
C ASP A 230 -14.26 -10.19 18.13
N CYS A 231 -13.67 -10.03 16.95
CA CYS A 231 -13.56 -11.07 15.94
C CYS A 231 -12.42 -12.06 16.20
N LEU A 232 -11.44 -11.71 17.05
CA LEU A 232 -10.29 -12.54 17.31
C LEU A 232 -10.62 -13.72 18.24
N GLN A 233 -10.02 -14.86 17.95
CA GLN A 233 -9.96 -15.97 18.92
C GLN A 233 -8.99 -15.64 20.06
N PRO A 234 -9.05 -16.31 21.22
CA PRO A 234 -8.05 -16.15 22.27
C PRO A 234 -6.62 -16.28 21.73
N ARG A 235 -5.73 -15.36 22.15
CA ARG A 235 -4.34 -15.26 21.69
C ARG A 235 -4.21 -14.90 20.20
N GLY A 236 -5.27 -14.39 19.56
CA GLY A 236 -5.25 -13.89 18.19
C GLY A 236 -4.45 -12.59 18.03
N SER A 237 -4.13 -12.25 16.79
CA SER A 237 -3.29 -11.10 16.42
C SER A 237 -4.10 -10.00 15.76
N PHE A 238 -4.08 -8.79 16.33
CA PHE A 238 -4.58 -7.58 15.71
C PHE A 238 -3.43 -6.86 14.99
N VAL A 239 -3.47 -6.84 13.67
CA VAL A 239 -2.47 -6.18 12.83
C VAL A 239 -3.04 -4.86 12.30
N SER A 240 -2.67 -3.74 12.95
CA SER A 240 -3.08 -2.40 12.53
C SER A 240 -2.16 -1.91 11.39
N ASN A 241 -2.51 -2.18 10.15
CA ASN A 241 -1.67 -1.83 8.98
C ASN A 241 -2.06 -0.50 8.31
N GLY A 242 -3.05 0.22 8.84
CA GLY A 242 -3.46 1.55 8.40
C GLY A 242 -4.28 2.27 9.45
N THR A 243 -4.62 3.54 9.19
CA THR A 243 -5.38 4.40 10.11
C THR A 243 -6.27 5.38 9.34
N SER A 244 -6.98 4.90 8.31
CA SER A 244 -7.76 5.80 7.44
C SER A 244 -8.90 6.51 8.17
N SER A 245 -9.46 5.93 9.26
CA SER A 245 -10.47 6.57 10.12
C SER A 245 -9.90 7.28 11.35
N GLY A 246 -8.59 7.14 11.59
CA GLY A 246 -7.91 7.71 12.76
C GLY A 246 -7.00 6.72 13.45
N SER A 247 -6.12 7.24 14.32
CA SER A 247 -5.16 6.43 15.07
C SER A 247 -5.85 5.51 16.06
N VAL A 248 -5.26 4.33 16.26
CA VAL A 248 -5.69 3.32 17.24
C VAL A 248 -4.94 3.57 18.54
N VAL A 249 -5.68 3.63 19.63
CA VAL A 249 -5.15 3.66 20.99
C VAL A 249 -5.79 2.52 21.76
N VAL A 250 -4.97 1.63 22.32
CA VAL A 250 -5.44 0.43 23.04
C VAL A 250 -4.82 0.39 24.41
N ASP A 251 -5.65 0.25 25.43
CA ASP A 251 -5.21 -0.10 26.77
C ASP A 251 -4.82 -1.59 26.80
N SER A 252 -3.67 -1.90 27.37
CA SER A 252 -3.18 -3.27 27.49
C SER A 252 -4.14 -4.19 28.29
N GLN A 253 -4.90 -3.63 29.25
CA GLN A 253 -5.94 -4.38 30.00
C GLN A 253 -7.05 -4.87 29.06
N LEU A 254 -7.38 -4.10 28.03
CA LEU A 254 -8.37 -4.51 27.01
C LEU A 254 -7.90 -5.74 26.24
N LEU A 255 -6.62 -5.79 25.86
CA LEU A 255 -6.05 -6.97 25.17
C LEU A 255 -6.12 -8.22 26.04
N ALA A 256 -5.84 -8.09 27.33
CA ALA A 256 -5.95 -9.20 28.28
C ALA A 256 -7.42 -9.67 28.42
N ALA A 257 -8.35 -8.75 28.62
CA ALA A 257 -9.77 -9.02 28.78
C ALA A 257 -10.41 -9.66 27.55
N LYS A 258 -9.94 -9.30 26.35
CA LYS A 258 -10.41 -9.84 25.05
C LYS A 258 -9.78 -11.19 24.68
N GLY A 259 -8.99 -11.80 25.55
CA GLY A 259 -8.44 -13.12 25.31
C GLY A 259 -6.91 -13.16 25.15
N SER A 260 -6.18 -12.29 25.84
CA SER A 260 -4.71 -12.21 25.77
C SER A 260 -4.19 -11.98 24.35
N LEU A 261 -4.77 -10.99 23.68
CA LEU A 261 -4.51 -10.70 22.27
C LEU A 261 -3.11 -10.11 22.05
N TRP A 262 -2.56 -10.36 20.87
CA TRP A 262 -1.38 -9.69 20.37
C TRP A 262 -1.80 -8.48 19.53
N MET A 263 -1.02 -7.39 19.62
CA MET A 263 -1.20 -6.22 18.77
C MET A 263 0.13 -5.77 18.19
N THR A 264 0.11 -5.48 16.89
CA THR A 264 1.26 -4.84 16.22
C THR A 264 0.81 -3.74 15.27
N ARG A 265 1.67 -2.72 15.14
CA ARG A 265 1.56 -1.65 14.13
C ARG A 265 2.80 -1.72 13.25
N PRO A 266 2.79 -2.57 12.21
CA PRO A 266 3.97 -2.77 11.37
C PRO A 266 4.21 -1.54 10.47
N ALA A 267 5.47 -1.19 10.27
CA ALA A 267 5.91 -0.19 9.31
C ALA A 267 6.80 -0.86 8.26
N MET A 268 6.43 -0.76 7.00
CA MET A 268 7.08 -1.46 5.89
C MET A 268 8.61 -1.25 5.87
N LEU A 269 9.10 -0.07 6.23
CA LEU A 269 10.55 0.24 6.28
C LEU A 269 11.36 -0.77 7.09
N HIS A 270 10.77 -1.37 8.13
CA HIS A 270 11.44 -2.36 8.97
C HIS A 270 11.45 -3.76 8.35
N TYR A 271 10.65 -3.99 7.30
CA TYR A 271 10.48 -5.29 6.64
C TYR A 271 11.16 -5.38 5.26
N ILE A 272 11.53 -4.24 4.68
CA ILE A 272 12.22 -4.19 3.38
C ILE A 272 13.73 -4.05 3.50
N GLN A 273 14.27 -4.12 4.71
CA GLN A 273 15.72 -4.05 4.97
C GLN A 273 16.26 -5.42 5.39
N PRO A 274 17.47 -5.79 4.99
CA PRO A 274 18.35 -5.08 4.02
C PRO A 274 17.83 -5.20 2.56
N ARG A 275 18.43 -4.46 1.62
CA ARG A 275 18.05 -4.44 0.19
C ARG A 275 17.84 -5.84 -0.40
N ALA A 276 18.72 -6.80 -0.10
CA ALA A 276 18.58 -8.17 -0.59
C ALA A 276 17.21 -8.77 -0.23
N HIS A 277 16.74 -8.52 0.99
CA HIS A 277 15.42 -8.96 1.44
C HIS A 277 14.28 -8.28 0.67
N MET A 278 14.40 -6.96 0.42
CA MET A 278 13.43 -6.23 -0.42
C MET A 278 13.33 -6.84 -1.82
N LEU A 279 14.45 -7.21 -2.42
CA LEU A 279 14.48 -7.85 -3.74
C LEU A 279 13.85 -9.26 -3.71
N ASP A 280 14.06 -10.03 -2.64
CA ASP A 280 13.41 -11.35 -2.47
C ASP A 280 11.90 -11.23 -2.33
N MET A 281 11.41 -10.26 -1.56
CA MET A 281 10.00 -9.93 -1.44
C MET A 281 9.39 -9.55 -2.79
N ALA A 282 10.08 -8.69 -3.54
CA ALA A 282 9.64 -8.26 -4.87
C ALA A 282 9.61 -9.44 -5.85
N ARG A 283 10.59 -10.34 -5.78
CA ARG A 283 10.63 -11.56 -6.61
C ARG A 283 9.42 -12.45 -6.33
N GLU A 284 9.11 -12.74 -5.05
CA GLU A 284 7.92 -13.53 -4.69
C GLU A 284 6.63 -12.90 -5.25
N LEU A 285 6.49 -11.57 -5.12
CA LEU A 285 5.35 -10.84 -5.67
C LEU A 285 5.28 -10.99 -7.20
N PHE A 286 6.40 -10.76 -7.89
CA PHE A 286 6.46 -10.85 -9.36
C PHE A 286 6.20 -12.27 -9.86
N ASP A 287 6.68 -13.30 -9.17
CA ASP A 287 6.39 -14.71 -9.49
C ASP A 287 4.89 -15.03 -9.40
N HIS A 288 4.18 -14.45 -8.43
CA HIS A 288 2.72 -14.57 -8.36
C HIS A 288 2.01 -13.87 -9.52
N VAL A 289 2.52 -12.72 -9.94
CA VAL A 289 1.96 -11.95 -11.08
C VAL A 289 2.22 -12.68 -12.40
N LEU A 290 3.46 -13.09 -12.65
CA LEU A 290 3.85 -13.79 -13.88
C LEU A 290 3.11 -15.14 -14.03
N ALA A 291 2.81 -15.80 -12.91
CA ALA A 291 2.02 -17.02 -12.90
C ALA A 291 0.48 -16.77 -12.99
N GLY A 292 0.04 -15.52 -13.12
CA GLY A 292 -1.38 -15.17 -13.19
C GLY A 292 -2.18 -15.38 -11.90
N ARG A 293 -1.50 -15.64 -10.77
CA ARG A 293 -2.15 -15.79 -9.46
C ARG A 293 -2.57 -14.45 -8.87
N ILE A 294 -1.86 -13.38 -9.21
CA ILE A 294 -2.19 -11.99 -8.88
C ILE A 294 -2.28 -11.21 -10.18
N VAL A 295 -3.42 -10.58 -10.40
CA VAL A 295 -3.68 -9.68 -11.52
C VAL A 295 -4.04 -8.32 -10.94
N SER A 296 -3.33 -7.28 -11.36
CA SER A 296 -3.58 -5.92 -10.88
C SER A 296 -3.52 -4.92 -12.02
N GLU A 297 -4.60 -4.17 -12.15
CA GLU A 297 -4.72 -3.07 -13.12
C GLU A 297 -5.25 -1.83 -12.41
N PRO A 298 -4.82 -0.63 -12.82
CA PRO A 298 -5.33 0.59 -12.23
C PRO A 298 -6.83 0.75 -12.54
N LYS A 299 -7.60 1.07 -11.52
CA LYS A 299 -9.05 1.34 -11.65
C LYS A 299 -9.34 2.82 -11.89
N ALA A 300 -8.39 3.70 -11.55
CA ALA A 300 -8.45 5.12 -11.85
C ALA A 300 -7.08 5.62 -12.32
N VAL A 301 -7.10 6.51 -13.29
CA VAL A 301 -5.90 7.11 -13.88
C VAL A 301 -6.14 8.62 -13.99
N PHE A 302 -5.20 9.41 -13.45
CA PHE A 302 -5.23 10.86 -13.51
C PHE A 302 -3.93 11.37 -14.13
N ALA A 303 -3.94 12.55 -14.73
CA ALA A 303 -2.68 13.23 -15.04
C ALA A 303 -1.98 13.69 -13.76
N LEU A 304 -0.66 13.81 -13.77
CA LEU A 304 0.09 14.34 -12.63
C LEU A 304 -0.42 15.73 -12.21
N ALA A 305 -0.83 16.57 -13.18
CA ALA A 305 -1.43 17.87 -12.93
C ALA A 305 -2.71 17.81 -12.07
N ASP A 306 -3.43 16.69 -12.14
CA ASP A 306 -4.70 16.46 -11.44
C ASP A 306 -4.50 15.72 -10.09
N ALA A 307 -3.28 15.75 -9.53
CA ALA A 307 -2.96 15.05 -8.29
C ALA A 307 -3.89 15.45 -7.13
N ALA A 308 -4.29 16.72 -7.04
CA ALA A 308 -5.25 17.19 -6.03
C ALA A 308 -6.61 16.51 -6.17
N GLU A 309 -7.10 16.32 -7.41
CA GLU A 309 -8.37 15.65 -7.68
C GLU A 309 -8.27 14.14 -7.39
N ALA A 310 -7.15 13.51 -7.75
CA ALA A 310 -6.87 12.13 -7.43
C ALA A 310 -6.89 11.88 -5.90
N HIS A 311 -6.33 12.82 -5.11
CA HIS A 311 -6.40 12.78 -3.64
C HIS A 311 -7.84 12.90 -3.13
N ARG A 312 -8.64 13.85 -3.66
CA ARG A 312 -10.08 13.97 -3.30
C ARG A 312 -10.83 12.67 -3.58
N ALA A 313 -10.59 12.07 -4.74
CA ALA A 313 -11.21 10.80 -5.11
C ALA A 313 -10.84 9.68 -4.12
N LEU A 314 -9.55 9.54 -3.75
CA LEU A 314 -9.09 8.55 -2.78
C LEU A 314 -9.72 8.75 -1.40
N GLU A 315 -9.74 9.99 -0.90
CA GLU A 315 -10.27 10.36 0.43
C GLU A 315 -11.80 10.22 0.52
N SER A 316 -12.49 10.30 -0.61
CA SER A 316 -13.96 10.08 -0.66
C SER A 316 -14.37 8.65 -0.30
N ARG A 317 -13.43 7.70 -0.24
CA ARG A 317 -13.66 6.26 -0.01
C ARG A 317 -14.57 5.59 -1.05
N LYS A 318 -14.85 6.26 -2.17
CA LYS A 318 -15.66 5.71 -3.29
C LYS A 318 -14.85 4.87 -4.27
N THR A 319 -13.53 5.05 -4.30
CA THR A 319 -12.62 4.32 -5.18
C THR A 319 -12.49 2.85 -4.78
N THR A 320 -12.16 2.01 -5.77
CA THR A 320 -11.77 0.61 -5.60
C THR A 320 -10.41 0.37 -6.26
N GLY A 321 -9.68 -0.64 -5.81
CA GLY A 321 -8.40 -1.00 -6.40
C GLY A 321 -7.36 0.12 -6.35
N SER A 322 -6.47 0.14 -7.34
CA SER A 322 -5.33 1.07 -7.41
C SER A 322 -5.64 2.29 -8.26
N THR A 323 -5.16 3.45 -7.83
CA THR A 323 -5.11 4.70 -8.59
C THR A 323 -3.68 5.00 -8.97
N ILE A 324 -3.44 5.46 -10.19
CA ILE A 324 -2.14 5.91 -10.69
C ILE A 324 -2.22 7.31 -11.30
N LEU A 325 -1.07 8.00 -11.30
CA LEU A 325 -0.88 9.26 -12.01
C LEU A 325 0.03 9.02 -13.22
N VAL A 326 -0.28 9.71 -14.31
CA VAL A 326 0.54 9.77 -15.52
C VAL A 326 1.34 11.07 -15.47
N PRO A 327 2.67 11.01 -15.48
CA PRO A 327 3.55 12.18 -15.38
C PRO A 327 3.40 13.21 -16.50
#